data_b220460fc6074b34b1779a59d74e6029
#
_entry.id   b220460fc6074b34b1779a59d74e6029
#
_cell.length_a   1.000
_cell.length_b   1.000
_cell.length_c   1.000
_cell.angle_alpha   90.00
_cell.angle_beta   90.00
_cell.angle_gamma   90.00
#
_symmetry.space_group_name_H-M   'P 1'
#
loop_
_entity.id
_entity.type
_entity.pdbx_description
1 polymer ?
#
loop_
_entity_poly.entity_id
_entity_poly.type
_entity_poly.pdbx_seq_one_letter_code
_entity_poly.pdbx_strand_id
1 'polypeptide(L)'
;MSRNPGGYRGAGAAPGRDLGQRSRGFTLVELLVVIAIIATLIGLLLPAVQTAREAARRSSCSNKLKQLSLAVLTYHDAKKRFPYGVSQWGEGGAANTCDKQGSGCTGRGWILETLPFMEQTALFNQLAASAKGNLYDNRGLKLVQPLLNTPLSMLACPTDPDALQPRTDQFVVNMTGAQTTVTSYKGVLGATKVGGSFGSTWPRHDDEPKAAVDCHNNTGNVSCKGIFWRNSYLHPVKIKDITDGTSKTLLVGESVAAQDFHSAALYADGDWAACNMPLNYLPKPPTPLNWWNVRGFRSLHAGGANFARADGSVRFTEETVDMTIYIALSTTARGESTGAE
;
A
#
# COMPACT_ATOMS: atom_id res chain seq x y z
N MET A 1 -71.67 -23.40 -56.51
CA MET A 1 -71.88 -24.86 -56.65
C MET A 1 -71.18 -25.47 -55.43
N SER A 2 -72.02 -25.93 -54.48
CA SER A 2 -72.40 -27.26 -54.13
C SER A 2 -71.20 -28.06 -53.54
N ARG A 3 -71.14 -28.64 -52.39
CA ARG A 3 -72.06 -29.24 -51.41
C ARG A 3 -71.33 -29.58 -50.12
N ASN A 4 -71.94 -29.41 -49.00
CA ASN A 4 -71.73 -30.16 -47.74
C ASN A 4 -72.25 -31.63 -47.97
N PRO A 5 -72.09 -32.65 -47.09
CA PRO A 5 -71.80 -32.69 -45.67
C PRO A 5 -70.94 -33.91 -45.21
N GLY A 6 -70.59 -34.03 -43.94
CA GLY A 6 -70.11 -35.25 -43.34
C GLY A 6 -69.82 -35.10 -41.84
N GLY A 7 -70.82 -35.33 -41.03
CA GLY A 7 -70.67 -35.38 -39.59
C GLY A 7 -69.99 -36.64 -39.10
N TYR A 8 -69.19 -36.52 -38.08
CA TYR A 8 -68.74 -37.60 -37.21
C TYR A 8 -69.09 -37.32 -35.75
N ARG A 9 -69.75 -38.31 -35.20
CA ARG A 9 -70.29 -38.37 -33.85
C ARG A 9 -69.16 -38.51 -32.84
N GLY A 10 -69.42 -37.96 -31.66
CA GLY A 10 -68.52 -37.91 -30.52
C GLY A 10 -68.09 -39.26 -29.96
N ALA A 11 -66.87 -39.26 -29.49
CA ALA A 11 -66.35 -40.20 -28.51
C ALA A 11 -66.25 -39.45 -27.16
N GLY A 12 -66.99 -39.97 -26.18
CA GLY A 12 -67.05 -39.41 -24.82
C GLY A 12 -65.67 -39.43 -24.13
N ALA A 13 -65.24 -38.28 -23.67
CA ALA A 13 -64.09 -38.16 -22.77
C ALA A 13 -64.47 -38.75 -21.41
N ALA A 14 -63.74 -39.77 -21.00
CA ALA A 14 -63.78 -40.30 -19.64
C ALA A 14 -63.36 -39.17 -18.62
N PRO A 15 -63.98 -39.11 -17.46
CA PRO A 15 -63.64 -38.12 -16.45
C PRO A 15 -62.21 -38.45 -15.93
N GLY A 16 -61.25 -37.58 -16.21
CA GLY A 16 -59.94 -37.63 -15.63
C GLY A 16 -60.05 -37.60 -14.09
N ARG A 17 -59.53 -38.61 -13.44
CA ARG A 17 -59.36 -38.61 -12.00
C ARG A 17 -58.38 -37.47 -11.66
N ASP A 18 -58.97 -36.39 -11.15
CA ASP A 18 -58.21 -35.35 -10.45
C ASP A 18 -57.62 -35.99 -9.20
N LEU A 19 -56.33 -36.39 -9.28
CA LEU A 19 -55.53 -36.75 -8.13
C LEU A 19 -55.24 -35.47 -7.43
N GLY A 20 -56.23 -35.00 -6.61
CA GLY A 20 -56.02 -33.86 -5.73
C GLY A 20 -54.75 -34.06 -4.91
N GLN A 21 -53.69 -33.44 -5.36
CA GLN A 21 -52.46 -33.29 -4.56
C GLN A 21 -52.91 -32.50 -3.33
N ARG A 22 -53.10 -33.21 -2.21
CA ARG A 22 -53.28 -32.61 -0.89
C ARG A 22 -52.00 -31.86 -0.59
N SER A 23 -51.98 -30.56 -0.87
CA SER A 23 -50.99 -29.65 -0.35
C SER A 23 -51.01 -29.73 1.19
N ARG A 24 -50.01 -30.38 1.76
CA ARG A 24 -49.84 -30.39 3.23
C ARG A 24 -49.55 -28.96 3.61
N GLY A 25 -50.50 -28.31 4.30
CA GLY A 25 -50.30 -27.01 4.88
C GLY A 25 -49.15 -27.07 5.88
N PHE A 26 -48.23 -26.11 5.78
CA PHE A 26 -47.11 -25.98 6.69
C PHE A 26 -47.62 -25.42 8.03
N THR A 27 -47.32 -26.05 9.14
CA THR A 27 -47.74 -25.56 10.45
C THR A 27 -46.87 -24.38 10.89
N LEU A 28 -47.41 -23.47 11.69
CA LEU A 28 -46.68 -22.33 12.23
C LEU A 28 -45.44 -22.80 13.04
N VAL A 29 -45.57 -23.90 13.75
CA VAL A 29 -44.49 -24.50 14.56
C VAL A 29 -43.35 -25.04 13.70
N GLU A 30 -43.66 -25.72 12.58
CA GLU A 30 -42.63 -26.18 11.63
C GLU A 30 -41.86 -25.01 11.01
N LEU A 31 -42.53 -23.91 10.67
CA LEU A 31 -41.89 -22.71 10.18
C LEU A 31 -40.98 -22.10 11.26
N LEU A 32 -41.45 -21.99 12.48
CA LEU A 32 -40.71 -21.35 13.59
C LEU A 32 -39.46 -22.14 13.94
N VAL A 33 -39.52 -23.49 13.97
CA VAL A 33 -38.35 -24.34 14.19
C VAL A 33 -37.31 -24.18 13.10
N VAL A 34 -37.74 -24.13 11.83
CA VAL A 34 -36.81 -23.96 10.71
C VAL A 34 -36.09 -22.62 10.78
N ILE A 35 -36.82 -21.51 11.01
CA ILE A 35 -36.17 -20.19 11.14
C ILE A 35 -35.24 -20.12 12.36
N ALA A 36 -35.58 -20.78 13.46
CA ALA A 36 -34.71 -20.85 14.65
C ALA A 36 -33.41 -21.60 14.35
N ILE A 37 -33.46 -22.72 13.64
CA ILE A 37 -32.27 -23.47 13.21
C ILE A 37 -31.43 -22.65 12.23
N ILE A 38 -32.05 -22.02 11.24
CA ILE A 38 -31.34 -21.15 10.29
C ILE A 38 -30.67 -19.98 11.01
N ALA A 39 -31.38 -19.32 11.92
CA ALA A 39 -30.85 -18.19 12.69
C ALA A 39 -29.62 -18.59 13.54
N THR A 40 -29.69 -19.74 14.20
CA THR A 40 -28.54 -20.26 14.97
C THR A 40 -27.37 -20.62 14.09
N LEU A 41 -27.60 -21.27 12.97
CA LEU A 41 -26.53 -21.61 12.02
C LEU A 41 -25.85 -20.35 11.42
N ILE A 42 -26.65 -19.36 10.98
CA ILE A 42 -26.12 -18.09 10.48
C ILE A 42 -25.39 -17.34 11.58
N GLY A 43 -25.93 -17.29 12.79
CA GLY A 43 -25.32 -16.64 13.95
C GLY A 43 -23.93 -17.18 14.30
N LEU A 44 -23.69 -18.47 14.11
CA LEU A 44 -22.39 -19.11 14.34
C LEU A 44 -21.47 -19.00 13.12
N LEU A 45 -22.01 -19.09 11.90
CA LEU A 45 -21.20 -19.05 10.68
C LEU A 45 -20.70 -17.67 10.31
N LEU A 46 -21.50 -16.62 10.54
CA LEU A 46 -21.15 -15.26 10.09
C LEU A 46 -19.83 -14.74 10.69
N PRO A 47 -19.58 -14.83 12.02
CA PRO A 47 -18.31 -14.43 12.60
C PRO A 47 -17.13 -15.26 12.08
N ALA A 48 -17.31 -16.57 11.93
CA ALA A 48 -16.27 -17.47 11.45
C ALA A 48 -15.87 -17.16 9.99
N VAL A 49 -16.84 -16.90 9.12
CA VAL A 49 -16.59 -16.52 7.73
C VAL A 49 -15.88 -15.17 7.63
N GLN A 50 -16.26 -14.19 8.45
CA GLN A 50 -15.60 -12.88 8.47
C GLN A 50 -14.14 -12.99 8.92
N THR A 51 -13.87 -13.77 9.99
CA THR A 51 -12.52 -14.03 10.48
C THR A 51 -11.66 -14.73 9.41
N ALA A 52 -12.20 -15.76 8.77
CA ALA A 52 -11.51 -16.47 7.70
C ALA A 52 -11.19 -15.57 6.50
N ARG A 53 -12.12 -14.71 6.10
CA ARG A 53 -11.92 -13.73 5.01
C ARG A 53 -10.81 -12.73 5.36
N GLU A 54 -10.79 -12.23 6.58
CA GLU A 54 -9.75 -11.28 7.02
C GLU A 54 -8.38 -11.97 7.09
N ALA A 55 -8.29 -13.19 7.60
CA ALA A 55 -7.06 -13.98 7.58
C ALA A 55 -6.54 -14.19 6.14
N ALA A 56 -7.44 -14.47 5.19
CA ALA A 56 -7.08 -14.61 3.78
C ALA A 56 -6.58 -13.28 3.16
N ARG A 57 -7.24 -12.15 3.46
CA ARG A 57 -6.78 -10.82 3.02
C ARG A 57 -5.40 -10.48 3.60
N ARG A 58 -5.20 -10.70 4.90
CA ARG A 58 -3.91 -10.48 5.56
C ARG A 58 -2.80 -11.35 4.96
N SER A 59 -3.07 -12.62 4.67
CA SER A 59 -2.13 -13.51 3.97
C SER A 59 -1.79 -12.99 2.58
N SER A 60 -2.79 -12.49 1.83
CA SER A 60 -2.56 -11.88 0.52
C SER A 60 -1.68 -10.62 0.61
N CYS A 61 -1.92 -9.72 1.57
CA CYS A 61 -1.10 -8.52 1.77
C CYS A 61 0.34 -8.88 2.16
N SER A 62 0.52 -9.87 3.04
CA SER A 62 1.84 -10.39 3.41
C SER A 62 2.59 -10.98 2.19
N ASN A 63 1.90 -11.73 1.33
CA ASN A 63 2.50 -12.27 0.10
C ASN A 63 2.92 -11.17 -0.89
N LYS A 64 2.13 -10.10 -1.01
CA LYS A 64 2.49 -8.93 -1.83
C LYS A 64 3.73 -8.23 -1.28
N LEU A 65 3.81 -8.01 0.03
CA LEU A 65 5.03 -7.50 0.69
C LEU A 65 6.23 -8.40 0.42
N LYS A 66 6.05 -9.72 0.45
CA LYS A 66 7.11 -10.68 0.10
C LYS A 66 7.59 -10.49 -1.34
N GLN A 67 6.67 -10.35 -2.29
CA GLN A 67 7.01 -10.11 -3.69
C GLN A 67 7.72 -8.76 -3.89
N LEU A 68 7.23 -7.70 -3.24
CA LEU A 68 7.86 -6.38 -3.27
C LEU A 68 9.27 -6.40 -2.70
N SER A 69 9.46 -7.06 -1.55
CA SER A 69 10.79 -7.18 -0.95
C SER A 69 11.74 -7.97 -1.83
N LEU A 70 11.26 -9.03 -2.48
CA LEU A 70 12.07 -9.81 -3.42
C LEU A 70 12.47 -8.98 -4.65
N ALA A 71 11.56 -8.15 -5.19
CA ALA A 71 11.86 -7.25 -6.28
C ALA A 71 12.95 -6.23 -5.90
N VAL A 72 12.88 -5.66 -4.69
CA VAL A 72 13.89 -4.75 -4.15
C VAL A 72 15.25 -5.45 -3.98
N LEU A 73 15.26 -6.67 -3.47
CA LEU A 73 16.50 -7.46 -3.29
C LEU A 73 17.10 -7.86 -4.64
N THR A 74 16.27 -8.24 -5.61
CA THR A 74 16.75 -8.56 -6.98
C THR A 74 17.31 -7.30 -7.65
N TYR A 75 16.68 -6.14 -7.46
CA TYR A 75 17.25 -4.86 -7.87
C TYR A 75 18.62 -4.63 -7.22
N HIS A 76 18.73 -4.85 -5.89
CA HIS A 76 19.98 -4.71 -5.17
C HIS A 76 21.07 -5.62 -5.74
N ASP A 77 20.74 -6.87 -6.05
CA ASP A 77 21.70 -7.83 -6.62
C ASP A 77 22.18 -7.39 -8.00
N ALA A 78 21.29 -6.83 -8.82
CA ALA A 78 21.63 -6.32 -10.15
C ALA A 78 22.42 -5.00 -10.10
N LYS A 79 22.06 -4.08 -9.19
CA LYS A 79 22.62 -2.72 -9.13
C LYS A 79 23.65 -2.53 -8.01
N LYS A 80 23.85 -3.52 -7.14
CA LYS A 80 24.76 -3.51 -5.97
C LYS A 80 24.45 -2.42 -4.95
N ARG A 81 23.20 -1.94 -4.94
CA ARG A 81 22.64 -0.96 -4.02
C ARG A 81 21.13 -1.10 -3.95
N PHE A 82 20.50 -0.64 -2.87
CA PHE A 82 19.07 -0.51 -2.83
C PHE A 82 18.57 0.57 -3.83
N PRO A 83 17.33 0.47 -4.32
CA PRO A 83 16.71 1.55 -5.09
C PRO A 83 16.74 2.84 -4.26
N TYR A 84 16.80 3.96 -4.94
CA TYR A 84 16.74 5.23 -4.24
C TYR A 84 15.36 5.45 -3.63
N GLY A 85 15.36 6.07 -2.46
CA GLY A 85 14.17 6.70 -1.93
C GLY A 85 13.79 7.92 -2.77
N VAL A 86 13.07 8.84 -2.16
CA VAL A 86 12.65 10.08 -2.83
C VAL A 86 13.86 10.86 -3.33
N SER A 87 13.88 11.25 -4.60
CA SER A 87 14.83 12.24 -5.08
C SER A 87 14.41 13.65 -4.66
N GLN A 88 15.37 14.52 -4.44
CA GLN A 88 15.13 15.83 -3.86
C GLN A 88 14.27 16.73 -4.74
N TRP A 89 13.41 17.46 -4.09
CA TRP A 89 12.72 18.64 -4.48
C TRP A 89 13.60 19.85 -4.67
N GLY A 90 13.32 20.60 -5.71
CA GLY A 90 13.85 21.95 -5.85
C GLY A 90 13.11 22.99 -5.00
N GLU A 91 12.94 22.80 -3.70
CA GLU A 91 12.54 23.91 -2.84
C GLU A 91 13.71 24.86 -2.63
N GLY A 92 13.55 26.06 -3.14
CA GLY A 92 14.45 27.17 -2.83
C GLY A 92 15.81 27.16 -3.50
N GLY A 93 15.94 26.74 -4.75
CA GLY A 93 17.16 26.99 -5.53
C GLY A 93 18.18 25.84 -5.56
N ALA A 94 17.89 24.70 -4.99
CA ALA A 94 18.74 23.53 -5.06
C ALA A 94 18.54 22.68 -6.36
N ALA A 95 17.73 23.15 -7.31
CA ALA A 95 17.58 22.56 -8.64
C ALA A 95 18.93 22.34 -9.34
N ASN A 96 19.94 23.14 -9.01
CA ASN A 96 21.28 23.03 -9.58
C ASN A 96 22.07 21.80 -9.15
N THR A 97 21.69 21.10 -8.09
CA THR A 97 22.38 19.88 -7.67
C THR A 97 21.86 18.64 -8.39
N CYS A 98 20.61 18.66 -8.78
CA CYS A 98 19.98 17.59 -9.56
C CYS A 98 20.52 17.53 -10.98
N ASP A 99 20.69 18.66 -11.63
CA ASP A 99 21.17 18.74 -13.03
C ASP A 99 22.62 18.29 -13.18
N LYS A 100 23.41 18.37 -12.12
CA LYS A 100 24.84 18.01 -12.17
C LYS A 100 25.13 16.54 -11.94
N GLN A 101 24.19 15.76 -11.41
CA GLN A 101 24.40 14.35 -11.07
C GLN A 101 23.48 13.36 -11.81
N GLY A 102 22.68 13.83 -12.71
CA GLY A 102 22.07 13.13 -13.85
C GLY A 102 20.96 12.12 -13.54
N SER A 103 21.00 11.30 -12.54
CA SER A 103 20.04 10.20 -12.39
C SER A 103 19.23 10.21 -11.09
N GLY A 104 19.67 10.95 -10.10
CA GLY A 104 19.05 10.95 -8.77
C GLY A 104 17.80 11.82 -8.64
N CYS A 105 17.62 12.78 -9.53
CA CYS A 105 16.58 13.82 -9.44
C CYS A 105 15.44 13.65 -10.45
N THR A 106 15.15 12.43 -10.80
CA THR A 106 14.20 12.13 -11.87
C THR A 106 12.73 12.07 -11.41
N GLY A 107 12.44 12.26 -10.14
CA GLY A 107 11.10 12.00 -9.59
C GLY A 107 10.76 10.51 -9.52
N ARG A 108 11.75 9.65 -9.70
CA ARG A 108 11.61 8.19 -9.73
C ARG A 108 11.89 7.64 -8.35
N GLY A 109 10.87 7.05 -7.75
CA GLY A 109 10.99 6.39 -6.45
C GLY A 109 11.35 4.90 -6.56
N TRP A 110 11.46 4.24 -5.42
CA TRP A 110 11.84 2.84 -5.35
C TRP A 110 10.86 1.91 -6.06
N ILE A 111 9.55 2.22 -6.02
CA ILE A 111 8.53 1.42 -6.71
C ILE A 111 8.78 1.44 -8.21
N LEU A 112 8.96 2.64 -8.80
CA LEU A 112 9.19 2.76 -10.22
C LEU A 112 10.49 2.06 -10.65
N GLU A 113 11.57 2.23 -9.90
CA GLU A 113 12.86 1.59 -10.19
C GLU A 113 12.80 0.06 -10.10
N THR A 114 11.89 -0.51 -9.32
CA THR A 114 11.73 -1.95 -9.17
C THR A 114 10.69 -2.58 -10.11
N LEU A 115 9.95 -1.81 -10.90
CA LEU A 115 8.95 -2.32 -11.86
C LEU A 115 9.48 -3.43 -12.78
N PRO A 116 10.72 -3.37 -13.34
CA PRO A 116 11.26 -4.45 -14.16
C PRO A 116 11.37 -5.79 -13.42
N PHE A 117 11.55 -5.74 -12.10
CA PHE A 117 11.68 -6.91 -11.23
C PHE A 117 10.32 -7.39 -10.67
N MET A 118 9.24 -6.72 -11.10
CA MET A 118 7.83 -7.03 -10.79
C MET A 118 7.04 -7.40 -12.04
N GLU A 119 7.71 -7.86 -13.09
CA GLU A 119 7.10 -8.18 -14.40
C GLU A 119 6.42 -6.99 -15.10
N GLN A 120 6.78 -5.76 -14.70
CA GLN A 120 6.23 -4.50 -15.24
C GLN A 120 7.24 -3.76 -16.14
N THR A 121 8.10 -4.50 -16.85
CA THR A 121 9.14 -3.92 -17.73
C THR A 121 8.56 -3.04 -18.84
N ALA A 122 7.40 -3.40 -19.38
CA ALA A 122 6.74 -2.60 -20.42
C ALA A 122 6.33 -1.23 -19.90
N LEU A 123 5.70 -1.17 -18.72
CA LEU A 123 5.31 0.09 -18.07
C LEU A 123 6.54 0.93 -17.73
N PHE A 124 7.59 0.30 -17.17
CA PHE A 124 8.85 0.99 -16.87
C PHE A 124 9.45 1.65 -18.11
N ASN A 125 9.54 0.93 -19.23
CA ASN A 125 10.11 1.45 -20.48
C ASN A 125 9.28 2.59 -21.04
N GLN A 126 7.96 2.53 -20.98
CA GLN A 126 7.08 3.61 -21.43
C GLN A 126 7.26 4.86 -20.56
N LEU A 127 7.30 4.72 -19.24
CA LEU A 127 7.54 5.83 -18.31
C LEU A 127 8.93 6.45 -18.55
N ALA A 128 9.95 5.64 -18.67
CA ALA A 128 11.32 6.11 -18.91
C ALA A 128 11.48 6.82 -20.26
N ALA A 129 10.86 6.30 -21.32
CA ALA A 129 10.90 6.90 -22.64
C ALA A 129 10.14 8.23 -22.71
N SER A 130 8.94 8.28 -22.10
CA SER A 130 8.07 9.46 -22.16
C SER A 130 8.63 10.63 -21.35
N ALA A 131 9.24 10.38 -20.21
CA ALA A 131 9.79 11.41 -19.33
C ALA A 131 11.25 11.76 -19.62
N LYS A 132 11.90 11.09 -20.57
CA LYS A 132 13.37 11.15 -20.74
C LYS A 132 14.13 11.00 -19.41
N GLY A 133 13.54 10.23 -18.50
CA GLY A 133 14.05 9.98 -17.16
C GLY A 133 13.72 11.01 -16.09
N ASN A 134 13.10 12.14 -16.42
CA ASN A 134 12.76 13.19 -15.44
C ASN A 134 11.25 13.38 -15.30
N LEU A 135 10.68 12.98 -14.14
CA LEU A 135 9.27 13.17 -13.80
C LEU A 135 9.00 14.52 -13.11
N TYR A 136 10.02 15.24 -12.65
CA TYR A 136 9.84 16.57 -12.05
C TYR A 136 9.66 17.69 -13.07
N ASP A 137 10.05 17.47 -14.31
CA ASP A 137 9.75 18.42 -15.37
C ASP A 137 8.25 18.38 -15.66
N ASN A 138 7.58 19.55 -15.57
CA ASN A 138 6.16 19.67 -15.89
C ASN A 138 5.80 19.16 -17.30
N ARG A 139 6.74 19.20 -18.24
CA ARG A 139 6.55 18.64 -19.58
C ARG A 139 6.59 17.11 -19.56
N GLY A 140 7.57 16.55 -18.86
CA GLY A 140 7.69 15.11 -18.69
C GLY A 140 6.50 14.53 -17.92
N LEU A 141 6.05 15.20 -16.86
CA LEU A 141 4.90 14.78 -16.08
C LEU A 141 3.61 14.70 -16.90
N LYS A 142 3.34 15.71 -17.76
CA LYS A 142 2.16 15.69 -18.64
C LYS A 142 2.17 14.52 -19.62
N LEU A 143 3.35 14.15 -20.12
CA LEU A 143 3.49 13.02 -21.04
C LEU A 143 3.27 11.66 -20.36
N VAL A 144 3.68 11.53 -19.10
CA VAL A 144 3.56 10.27 -18.36
C VAL A 144 2.25 10.16 -17.57
N GLN A 145 1.52 11.25 -17.39
CA GLN A 145 0.31 11.28 -16.56
C GLN A 145 -0.69 10.16 -16.89
N PRO A 146 -0.98 9.81 -18.15
CA PRO A 146 -1.84 8.68 -18.47
C PRO A 146 -1.31 7.33 -17.95
N LEU A 147 0.01 7.17 -17.91
CA LEU A 147 0.67 5.96 -17.41
C LEU A 147 0.65 5.90 -15.89
N LEU A 148 0.67 7.05 -15.21
CA LEU A 148 0.59 7.15 -13.75
C LEU A 148 -0.77 6.67 -13.20
N ASN A 149 -1.79 6.58 -14.06
CA ASN A 149 -3.10 6.06 -13.68
C ASN A 149 -3.19 4.53 -13.77
N THR A 150 -2.14 3.85 -14.22
CA THR A 150 -2.16 2.39 -14.40
C THR A 150 -2.29 1.69 -13.05
N PRO A 151 -3.40 1.01 -12.73
CA PRO A 151 -3.55 0.30 -11.48
C PRO A 151 -2.60 -0.89 -11.41
N LEU A 152 -1.90 -1.04 -10.31
CA LEU A 152 -0.99 -2.15 -10.06
C LEU A 152 -1.50 -2.98 -8.89
N SER A 153 -2.10 -4.14 -9.19
CA SER A 153 -2.73 -5.00 -8.17
C SER A 153 -1.76 -5.45 -7.08
N MET A 154 -0.47 -5.56 -7.39
CA MET A 154 0.54 -5.91 -6.39
C MET A 154 0.82 -4.79 -5.38
N LEU A 155 0.50 -3.55 -5.71
CA LEU A 155 0.64 -2.39 -4.82
C LEU A 155 -0.61 -2.12 -3.97
N ALA A 156 -1.67 -2.89 -4.14
CA ALA A 156 -2.94 -2.71 -3.45
C ALA A 156 -3.17 -3.81 -2.42
N CYS A 157 -3.34 -3.47 -1.15
CA CYS A 157 -3.78 -4.42 -0.13
C CYS A 157 -5.29 -4.68 -0.29
N PRO A 158 -5.76 -5.94 -0.37
CA PRO A 158 -7.19 -6.25 -0.53
C PRO A 158 -8.08 -5.81 0.64
N THR A 159 -7.50 -5.43 1.76
CA THR A 159 -8.23 -4.89 2.90
C THR A 159 -8.50 -3.38 2.75
N ASP A 160 -7.70 -2.69 1.91
CA ASP A 160 -7.92 -1.28 1.55
C ASP A 160 -8.80 -1.20 0.28
N PRO A 161 -10.08 -0.85 0.39
CA PRO A 161 -11.03 -0.88 -0.74
C PRO A 161 -10.67 0.13 -1.83
N ASP A 162 -9.97 1.20 -1.48
CA ASP A 162 -9.65 2.30 -2.39
C ASP A 162 -8.27 2.14 -3.04
N ALA A 163 -7.53 1.10 -2.68
CA ALA A 163 -6.14 0.92 -3.10
C ALA A 163 -5.94 0.71 -4.62
N LEU A 164 -6.98 0.31 -5.35
CA LEU A 164 -6.96 0.17 -6.81
C LEU A 164 -7.59 1.35 -7.56
N GLN A 165 -8.17 2.29 -6.82
CA GLN A 165 -8.82 3.45 -7.44
C GLN A 165 -7.80 4.57 -7.64
N PRO A 166 -7.60 5.06 -8.87
CA PRO A 166 -6.79 6.24 -9.09
C PRO A 166 -7.37 7.45 -8.36
N ARG A 167 -6.51 8.24 -7.72
CA ARG A 167 -6.93 9.38 -6.88
C ARG A 167 -6.41 10.69 -7.44
N THR A 168 -7.17 11.77 -7.18
CA THR A 168 -6.82 13.15 -7.57
C THR A 168 -6.45 14.02 -6.39
N ASP A 169 -6.61 13.51 -5.16
CA ASP A 169 -6.39 14.22 -3.91
C ASP A 169 -4.95 14.09 -3.37
N GLN A 170 -4.06 13.48 -4.15
CA GLN A 170 -2.69 13.29 -3.73
C GLN A 170 -1.93 14.62 -3.72
N PHE A 171 -1.40 14.98 -2.54
CA PHE A 171 -0.65 16.20 -2.30
C PHE A 171 0.86 15.94 -2.46
N VAL A 172 1.27 15.68 -3.67
CA VAL A 172 2.69 15.57 -4.04
C VAL A 172 3.01 16.65 -5.07
N VAL A 173 4.26 17.07 -5.13
CA VAL A 173 4.66 18.16 -6.02
C VAL A 173 4.33 17.89 -7.45
N ASN A 174 3.86 18.93 -8.12
CA ASN A 174 3.45 18.90 -9.52
C ASN A 174 2.34 17.88 -9.86
N MET A 175 1.79 17.19 -8.85
CA MET A 175 0.74 16.18 -8.99
C MET A 175 -0.61 16.63 -8.44
N THR A 176 -0.71 17.82 -7.84
CA THR A 176 -1.97 18.33 -7.26
C THR A 176 -3.07 18.36 -8.30
N GLY A 177 -4.16 17.62 -8.04
CA GLY A 177 -5.27 17.46 -8.97
C GLY A 177 -5.03 16.51 -10.14
N ALA A 178 -3.83 15.94 -10.29
CA ALA A 178 -3.57 14.90 -11.28
C ALA A 178 -4.10 13.56 -10.78
N GLN A 179 -4.70 12.78 -11.68
CA GLN A 179 -5.10 11.43 -11.37
C GLN A 179 -3.88 10.52 -11.35
N THR A 180 -3.69 9.78 -10.25
CA THR A 180 -2.57 8.85 -10.09
C THR A 180 -2.99 7.57 -9.41
N THR A 181 -2.35 6.47 -9.78
CA THR A 181 -2.46 5.22 -9.01
C THR A 181 -1.77 5.39 -7.66
N VAL A 182 -2.29 4.73 -6.65
CA VAL A 182 -1.80 4.79 -5.26
C VAL A 182 -1.21 3.46 -4.83
N THR A 183 -0.50 3.47 -3.70
CA THR A 183 0.09 2.27 -3.11
C THR A 183 -0.36 2.08 -1.68
N SER A 184 -0.64 0.82 -1.31
CA SER A 184 -0.81 0.38 0.08
C SER A 184 0.52 -0.05 0.72
N TYR A 185 1.67 0.15 0.06
CA TYR A 185 2.97 -0.25 0.55
C TYR A 185 3.99 0.86 0.36
N LYS A 186 4.73 1.17 1.42
CA LYS A 186 5.71 2.25 1.45
C LYS A 186 7.07 1.78 1.93
N GLY A 187 8.11 2.34 1.33
CA GLY A 187 9.48 2.13 1.76
C GLY A 187 9.78 2.82 3.10
N VAL A 188 10.62 2.21 3.91
CA VAL A 188 10.98 2.75 5.23
C VAL A 188 12.05 3.83 5.09
N LEU A 189 11.66 5.08 5.38
CA LEU A 189 12.55 6.24 5.42
C LEU A 189 13.52 6.21 6.62
N GLY A 190 13.14 5.49 7.67
CA GLY A 190 13.78 5.48 8.96
C GLY A 190 13.01 6.30 10.01
N ALA A 191 13.60 6.43 11.19
CA ALA A 191 13.12 7.31 12.24
C ALA A 191 13.70 8.71 12.02
N THR A 192 12.91 9.61 11.50
CA THR A 192 13.35 10.95 11.17
C THR A 192 12.29 11.96 11.55
N LYS A 193 12.72 13.19 11.87
CA LYS A 193 11.81 14.32 11.86
C LYS A 193 11.26 14.49 10.45
N VAL A 194 9.98 14.33 10.28
CA VAL A 194 9.30 14.70 9.05
C VAL A 194 8.86 16.16 9.20
N GLY A 195 9.38 17.03 8.34
CA GLY A 195 8.94 18.43 8.26
C GLY A 195 9.62 19.39 9.24
N GLY A 196 10.94 19.40 9.31
CA GLY A 196 11.73 20.26 10.20
C GLY A 196 11.39 21.75 10.18
N SER A 197 10.92 22.30 9.05
CA SER A 197 10.47 23.69 8.95
C SER A 197 8.99 23.87 9.27
N PHE A 198 8.19 22.81 9.32
CA PHE A 198 6.73 22.86 9.46
C PHE A 198 6.23 22.55 10.87
N GLY A 199 7.07 22.77 11.89
CA GLY A 199 6.68 22.76 13.29
C GLY A 199 5.93 21.47 13.67
N SER A 200 6.58 20.31 13.60
CA SER A 200 5.97 19.07 14.03
C SER A 200 5.56 19.16 15.50
N THR A 201 4.28 19.16 15.76
CA THR A 201 3.69 19.04 17.10
C THR A 201 3.72 17.60 17.62
N TRP A 202 4.46 16.71 16.93
CA TRP A 202 4.61 15.35 17.37
C TRP A 202 5.45 15.29 18.61
N PRO A 203 5.03 14.56 19.64
CA PRO A 203 5.88 14.31 20.77
C PRO A 203 7.17 13.69 20.22
N ARG A 204 8.26 14.44 20.34
CA ARG A 204 9.57 13.83 20.23
C ARG A 204 9.56 12.68 21.22
N HIS A 205 10.04 11.53 20.80
CA HIS A 205 10.59 10.64 21.78
C HIS A 205 11.75 11.43 22.40
N ASP A 206 11.62 11.82 23.66
CA ASP A 206 12.56 12.73 24.35
C ASP A 206 13.99 12.18 24.41
N ASP A 207 14.16 10.90 24.10
CA ASP A 207 15.44 10.18 24.07
C ASP A 207 16.15 10.24 22.71
N GLU A 208 15.56 10.80 21.66
CA GLU A 208 16.31 11.03 20.43
C GLU A 208 17.35 12.15 20.66
N PRO A 209 18.65 11.89 20.39
CA PRO A 209 19.67 12.93 20.49
C PRO A 209 19.23 14.13 19.66
N LYS A 210 19.46 15.35 20.21
CA LYS A 210 19.09 16.65 19.62
C LYS A 210 19.51 16.87 18.16
N ALA A 211 20.20 15.91 17.59
CA ALA A 211 20.71 15.82 16.23
C ALA A 211 19.93 14.80 15.36
N ALA A 212 18.68 14.45 15.66
CA ALA A 212 17.87 13.67 14.74
C ALA A 212 17.77 14.42 13.41
N VAL A 213 18.45 13.90 12.41
CA VAL A 213 18.56 14.49 11.08
C VAL A 213 17.19 14.47 10.43
N ASP A 214 16.79 15.60 9.88
CA ASP A 214 15.63 15.66 9.02
C ASP A 214 15.94 14.99 7.67
N CYS A 215 15.64 13.71 7.54
CA CYS A 215 15.86 12.97 6.32
C CYS A 215 14.88 13.32 5.20
N HIS A 216 13.89 14.14 5.48
CA HIS A 216 12.99 14.69 4.48
C HIS A 216 13.60 15.92 3.78
N ASN A 217 14.28 16.80 4.54
CA ASN A 217 14.86 18.04 4.00
C ASN A 217 16.41 18.00 3.95
N ASN A 218 17.00 16.84 4.03
CA ASN A 218 18.45 16.72 4.08
C ASN A 218 19.08 17.07 2.72
N THR A 219 19.84 18.15 2.71
CA THR A 219 20.54 18.66 1.50
C THR A 219 21.91 18.04 1.26
N GLY A 220 22.22 16.90 1.88
CA GLY A 220 23.27 16.07 1.33
C GLY A 220 24.50 15.74 2.18
N ASN A 221 24.59 16.20 3.44
CA ASN A 221 25.80 15.91 4.24
C ASN A 221 25.62 14.92 5.39
N VAL A 222 24.42 14.38 5.58
CA VAL A 222 24.17 13.49 6.70
C VAL A 222 23.50 12.20 6.19
N SER A 223 24.11 11.08 6.49
CA SER A 223 23.56 9.77 6.20
C SER A 223 22.34 9.51 7.09
N CYS A 224 21.17 9.51 6.50
CA CYS A 224 19.99 8.98 7.16
C CYS A 224 20.11 7.47 7.34
N LYS A 225 19.46 6.95 8.35
CA LYS A 225 19.63 5.56 8.77
C LYS A 225 18.56 4.61 8.20
N GLY A 226 17.54 5.10 7.51
CA GLY A 226 16.60 4.24 6.80
C GLY A 226 17.13 3.75 5.45
N ILE A 227 16.45 2.78 4.84
CA ILE A 227 16.86 2.26 3.53
C ILE A 227 16.44 3.20 2.40
N PHE A 228 15.22 3.73 2.46
CA PHE A 228 14.64 4.60 1.42
C PHE A 228 14.60 6.07 1.83
N TRP A 229 15.67 6.57 2.44
CA TRP A 229 15.71 7.97 2.83
C TRP A 229 15.85 8.90 1.61
N ARG A 230 15.35 10.10 1.77
CA ARG A 230 15.39 11.13 0.74
C ARG A 230 16.84 11.49 0.40
N ASN A 231 17.14 11.63 -0.88
CA ASN A 231 18.50 11.85 -1.38
C ASN A 231 19.48 10.67 -1.16
N SER A 232 18.99 9.46 -0.96
CA SER A 232 19.82 8.27 -0.88
C SER A 232 20.69 8.03 -2.14
N TYR A 233 20.42 8.74 -3.22
CA TYR A 233 21.29 8.73 -4.41
C TYR A 233 22.67 9.33 -4.16
N LEU A 234 22.82 10.25 -3.20
CA LEU A 234 24.11 10.81 -2.79
C LEU A 234 24.95 9.80 -1.99
N HIS A 235 24.27 8.98 -1.20
CA HIS A 235 24.88 7.94 -0.38
C HIS A 235 24.06 6.65 -0.51
N PRO A 236 24.26 5.89 -1.61
CA PRO A 236 23.48 4.69 -1.89
C PRO A 236 23.62 3.64 -0.79
N VAL A 237 22.50 3.21 -0.24
CA VAL A 237 22.46 2.17 0.80
C VAL A 237 22.72 0.80 0.17
N LYS A 238 23.55 0.01 0.82
CA LYS A 238 23.91 -1.37 0.42
C LYS A 238 23.62 -2.32 1.58
N ILE A 239 23.47 -3.61 1.29
CA ILE A 239 23.26 -4.62 2.33
C ILE A 239 24.37 -4.60 3.39
N LYS A 240 25.62 -4.37 2.99
CA LYS A 240 26.74 -4.27 3.94
C LYS A 240 26.64 -3.11 4.93
N ASP A 241 25.82 -2.10 4.63
CA ASP A 241 25.62 -0.93 5.48
C ASP A 241 24.55 -1.18 6.55
N ILE A 242 23.87 -2.34 6.49
CA ILE A 242 22.88 -2.79 7.46
C ILE A 242 23.58 -3.56 8.56
N THR A 243 24.16 -2.85 9.52
CA THR A 243 24.95 -3.46 10.60
C THR A 243 24.10 -4.02 11.74
N ASP A 244 22.84 -3.54 11.87
CA ASP A 244 21.89 -4.00 12.89
C ASP A 244 21.26 -5.36 12.54
N GLY A 245 21.57 -5.87 11.34
CA GLY A 245 21.11 -7.16 10.81
C GLY A 245 19.91 -7.02 9.88
N THR A 246 19.99 -7.67 8.73
CA THR A 246 18.97 -7.61 7.67
C THR A 246 17.61 -8.16 8.11
N SER A 247 17.61 -9.14 9.02
CA SER A 247 16.39 -9.72 9.60
C SER A 247 15.74 -8.84 10.68
N LYS A 248 16.42 -7.78 11.12
CA LYS A 248 15.94 -6.83 12.13
C LYS A 248 15.61 -5.45 11.53
N THR A 249 15.98 -5.17 10.28
CA THR A 249 15.76 -3.89 9.64
C THR A 249 14.52 -3.91 8.74
N LEU A 250 13.59 -3.01 8.98
CA LEU A 250 12.36 -2.85 8.18
C LEU A 250 12.71 -2.29 6.80
N LEU A 251 12.11 -2.87 5.76
CA LEU A 251 12.31 -2.49 4.37
C LEU A 251 11.09 -1.79 3.79
N VAL A 252 9.94 -2.46 3.81
CA VAL A 252 8.67 -1.96 3.28
C VAL A 252 7.57 -2.29 4.27
N GLY A 253 6.64 -1.37 4.50
CA GLY A 253 5.49 -1.56 5.38
C GLY A 253 4.17 -1.21 4.72
N GLU A 254 3.08 -1.61 5.35
CA GLU A 254 1.72 -1.30 4.91
C GLU A 254 1.37 0.18 5.16
N SER A 255 0.60 0.75 4.25
CA SER A 255 -0.02 2.06 4.34
C SER A 255 -1.46 1.97 3.84
N VAL A 256 -2.32 2.90 4.28
CA VAL A 256 -3.71 3.00 3.82
C VAL A 256 -3.82 4.19 2.89
N ALA A 257 -3.95 3.90 1.60
CA ALA A 257 -3.96 4.94 0.55
C ALA A 257 -5.10 5.95 0.74
N ALA A 258 -6.26 5.49 1.22
CA ALA A 258 -7.41 6.36 1.53
C ALA A 258 -7.15 7.39 2.64
N GLN A 259 -6.19 7.12 3.51
CA GLN A 259 -5.87 7.94 4.69
C GLN A 259 -4.57 8.72 4.52
N ASP A 260 -3.90 8.60 3.38
CA ASP A 260 -2.61 9.21 3.14
C ASP A 260 -2.61 9.96 1.80
N PHE A 261 -2.54 11.27 1.87
CA PHE A 261 -2.48 12.14 0.71
C PHE A 261 -1.12 12.11 -0.02
N HIS A 262 -0.19 11.27 0.43
CA HIS A 262 1.12 11.07 -0.18
C HIS A 262 1.35 9.59 -0.48
N SER A 263 0.42 8.97 -1.22
CA SER A 263 0.47 7.56 -1.59
C SER A 263 0.59 7.32 -3.10
N ALA A 264 1.04 8.32 -3.88
CA ALA A 264 1.28 8.15 -5.30
C ALA A 264 2.33 7.07 -5.55
N ALA A 265 1.96 6.00 -6.28
CA ALA A 265 2.79 4.81 -6.39
C ALA A 265 4.01 4.98 -7.30
N LEU A 266 3.82 5.65 -8.44
CA LEU A 266 4.83 5.73 -9.51
C LEU A 266 5.59 7.05 -9.51
N TYR A 267 5.44 7.84 -8.47
CA TYR A 267 6.07 9.12 -8.31
C TYR A 267 6.76 9.21 -6.95
N ALA A 268 8.02 9.57 -6.98
CA ALA A 268 8.79 9.73 -5.75
C ALA A 268 8.17 10.84 -4.89
N ASP A 269 8.06 10.65 -3.65
CA ASP A 269 7.41 11.41 -2.59
C ASP A 269 6.11 10.78 -2.07
N GLY A 270 5.49 9.86 -2.82
CA GLY A 270 4.32 9.09 -2.39
C GLY A 270 4.64 7.69 -1.87
N ASP A 271 5.84 7.20 -2.07
CA ASP A 271 6.23 5.81 -1.91
C ASP A 271 7.05 5.50 -0.63
N TRP A 272 7.10 6.42 0.33
CA TRP A 272 7.81 6.24 1.59
C TRP A 272 7.00 6.63 2.82
N ALA A 273 7.37 6.07 3.97
CA ALA A 273 6.83 6.44 5.28
C ALA A 273 7.94 6.38 6.36
N ALA A 274 7.69 7.04 7.49
CA ALA A 274 8.62 7.15 8.60
C ALA A 274 8.10 6.42 9.85
N CYS A 275 9.02 5.92 10.67
CA CYS A 275 8.71 5.21 11.92
C CYS A 275 8.83 6.10 13.16
N ASN A 276 8.79 7.42 13.01
CA ASN A 276 8.77 8.35 14.13
C ASN A 276 7.38 8.60 14.72
N MET A 277 6.36 7.95 14.16
CA MET A 277 4.97 8.02 14.59
C MET A 277 4.49 6.62 15.01
N PRO A 278 3.63 6.52 16.02
CA PRO A 278 3.04 5.23 16.38
C PRO A 278 2.38 4.56 15.18
N LEU A 279 2.49 3.25 15.12
CA LEU A 279 1.82 2.45 14.10
C LEU A 279 0.31 2.64 14.21
N ASN A 280 -0.38 2.74 13.07
CA ASN A 280 -1.82 2.99 12.98
C ASN A 280 -2.28 4.35 13.53
N TYR A 281 -1.35 5.26 13.85
CA TYR A 281 -1.76 6.61 14.25
C TYR A 281 -2.43 7.35 13.09
N LEU A 282 -3.63 7.88 13.34
CA LEU A 282 -4.37 8.69 12.38
C LEU A 282 -4.94 9.92 13.09
N PRO A 283 -4.46 11.13 12.74
CA PRO A 283 -5.08 12.35 13.24
C PRO A 283 -6.51 12.50 12.74
N LYS A 284 -7.41 13.00 13.55
CA LYS A 284 -8.81 13.22 13.20
C LYS A 284 -9.12 14.71 13.13
N PRO A 285 -9.67 15.22 12.03
CA PRO A 285 -9.69 14.60 10.70
C PRO A 285 -8.34 14.72 9.99
N PRO A 286 -7.96 13.77 9.15
CA PRO A 286 -6.80 13.93 8.28
C PRO A 286 -7.11 15.04 7.27
N THR A 287 -6.17 15.94 7.06
CA THR A 287 -6.31 17.01 6.07
C THR A 287 -5.08 17.05 5.14
N PRO A 288 -5.24 17.37 3.85
CA PRO A 288 -4.12 17.49 2.93
C PRO A 288 -3.07 18.52 3.38
N LEU A 289 -3.51 19.56 4.11
CA LEU A 289 -2.64 20.61 4.63
C LEU A 289 -1.69 20.13 5.73
N ASN A 290 -2.03 19.02 6.39
CA ASN A 290 -1.24 18.43 7.47
C ASN A 290 -0.63 17.08 7.02
N TRP A 291 -0.13 17.02 5.80
CA TRP A 291 0.42 15.81 5.20
C TRP A 291 1.53 15.15 6.05
N TRP A 292 2.27 15.90 6.82
CA TRP A 292 3.28 15.39 7.74
C TRP A 292 2.70 14.51 8.86
N ASN A 293 1.43 14.72 9.21
CA ASN A 293 0.74 13.92 10.23
C ASN A 293 0.29 12.54 9.71
N VAL A 294 0.31 12.31 8.41
CA VAL A 294 -0.16 11.06 7.81
C VAL A 294 0.96 10.19 7.26
N ARG A 295 2.21 10.55 7.46
CA ARG A 295 3.37 9.84 6.91
C ARG A 295 3.90 8.69 7.76
N GLY A 296 3.12 8.17 8.72
CA GLY A 296 3.40 6.93 9.44
C GLY A 296 2.87 5.70 8.67
N PHE A 297 3.29 4.54 9.11
CA PHE A 297 2.76 3.28 8.61
C PHE A 297 1.39 2.99 9.22
N ARG A 298 0.52 2.38 8.42
CA ARG A 298 -0.86 2.05 8.79
C ARG A 298 -1.34 0.81 8.09
N SER A 299 -2.30 0.15 8.71
CA SER A 299 -3.00 -0.97 8.12
C SER A 299 -4.45 -0.99 8.57
N LEU A 300 -5.33 -1.53 7.75
CA LEU A 300 -6.71 -1.85 8.12
C LEU A 300 -6.83 -3.26 8.71
N HIS A 301 -5.73 -3.99 8.82
CA HIS A 301 -5.70 -5.25 9.57
C HIS A 301 -5.80 -4.98 11.07
N ALA A 302 -6.62 -5.76 11.77
CA ALA A 302 -6.80 -5.59 13.21
C ALA A 302 -5.48 -5.81 13.97
N GLY A 303 -5.13 -4.85 14.85
CA GLY A 303 -4.07 -4.96 15.83
C GLY A 303 -2.66 -4.65 15.34
N GLY A 304 -2.45 -4.23 14.07
CA GLY A 304 -1.12 -3.87 13.61
C GLY A 304 -0.97 -3.88 12.09
N ALA A 305 0.26 -3.98 11.58
CA ALA A 305 0.57 -3.99 10.17
C ALA A 305 1.66 -5.02 9.82
N ASN A 306 1.65 -5.48 8.56
CA ASN A 306 2.73 -6.30 8.03
C ASN A 306 3.90 -5.44 7.57
N PHE A 307 5.12 -5.93 7.84
CA PHE A 307 6.35 -5.33 7.33
C PHE A 307 7.23 -6.39 6.68
N ALA A 308 7.78 -6.07 5.52
CA ALA A 308 8.91 -6.78 4.95
C ALA A 308 10.21 -6.23 5.57
N ARG A 309 11.17 -7.12 5.79
CA ARG A 309 12.50 -6.82 6.33
C ARG A 309 13.55 -6.87 5.21
N ALA A 310 14.73 -6.36 5.50
CA ALA A 310 15.82 -6.27 4.53
C ALA A 310 16.37 -7.64 4.09
N ASP A 311 16.04 -8.73 4.78
CA ASP A 311 16.29 -10.11 4.37
C ASP A 311 15.17 -10.71 3.51
N GLY A 312 14.12 -9.93 3.24
CA GLY A 312 12.93 -10.37 2.51
C GLY A 312 11.93 -11.16 3.36
N SER A 313 12.14 -11.36 4.65
CA SER A 313 11.10 -11.94 5.53
C SER A 313 9.97 -10.94 5.74
N VAL A 314 8.74 -11.44 5.96
CA VAL A 314 7.59 -10.61 6.29
C VAL A 314 7.09 -10.98 7.67
N ARG A 315 6.90 -9.98 8.53
CA ARG A 315 6.37 -10.17 9.87
C ARG A 315 5.28 -9.15 10.17
N PHE A 316 4.33 -9.56 10.99
CA PHE A 316 3.34 -8.66 11.54
C PHE A 316 3.92 -7.94 12.75
N THR A 317 3.74 -6.63 12.79
CA THR A 317 4.11 -5.78 13.92
C THR A 317 2.84 -5.29 14.57
N GLU A 318 2.71 -5.51 15.87
CA GLU A 318 1.55 -5.05 16.64
C GLU A 318 1.58 -3.53 16.79
N GLU A 319 0.40 -2.90 16.80
CA GLU A 319 0.28 -1.44 16.97
C GLU A 319 0.69 -0.96 18.37
N THR A 320 0.77 -1.89 19.33
CA THR A 320 1.25 -1.67 20.69
C THR A 320 2.77 -1.79 20.82
N VAL A 321 3.49 -1.96 19.73
CA VAL A 321 4.96 -2.05 19.73
C VAL A 321 5.56 -0.84 20.44
N ASP A 322 6.56 -1.09 21.30
CA ASP A 322 7.31 -0.03 21.94
C ASP A 322 7.98 0.86 20.89
N MET A 323 7.84 2.18 21.04
CA MET A 323 8.34 3.13 20.05
C MET A 323 9.86 3.08 19.91
N THR A 324 10.60 2.76 20.97
CA THR A 324 12.07 2.63 20.92
C THR A 324 12.45 1.45 20.03
N ILE A 325 11.74 0.32 20.18
CA ILE A 325 11.93 -0.88 19.36
C ILE A 325 11.52 -0.60 17.92
N TYR A 326 10.36 0.05 17.70
CA TYR A 326 9.87 0.36 16.36
C TYR A 326 10.81 1.28 15.59
N ILE A 327 11.35 2.29 16.27
CA ILE A 327 12.37 3.19 15.74
C ILE A 327 13.65 2.43 15.43
N ALA A 328 14.14 1.59 16.33
CA ALA A 328 15.35 0.80 16.14
C ALA A 328 15.24 -0.13 14.92
N LEU A 329 14.09 -0.79 14.75
CA LEU A 329 13.82 -1.64 13.58
C LEU A 329 13.82 -0.87 12.25
N SER A 330 13.64 0.45 12.26
CA SER A 330 13.60 1.28 11.05
C SER A 330 14.96 1.76 10.56
N THR A 331 16.02 1.48 11.30
CA THR A 331 17.37 1.98 11.04
C THR A 331 18.33 0.87 10.61
N THR A 332 19.37 1.24 9.86
CA THR A 332 20.35 0.31 9.31
C THR A 332 21.61 0.15 10.16
N ALA A 333 21.89 1.13 11.05
CA ALA A 333 23.15 1.18 11.78
C ALA A 333 23.08 2.13 12.98
N ARG A 334 22.32 1.78 14.01
CA ARG A 334 22.30 2.48 15.30
C ARG A 334 23.06 1.72 16.40
N GLY A 335 23.32 0.43 16.20
CA GLY A 335 23.99 -0.42 17.18
C GLY A 335 23.11 -0.77 18.37
N GLU A 336 21.78 -0.59 18.26
CA GLU A 336 20.84 -0.89 19.32
C GLU A 336 20.55 -2.39 19.33
N SER A 337 20.80 -3.06 20.47
CA SER A 337 20.35 -4.43 20.67
C SER A 337 18.82 -4.39 20.88
N THR A 338 18.06 -4.60 19.79
CA THR A 338 16.65 -4.89 19.93
C THR A 338 16.50 -6.27 20.59
N GLY A 339 16.18 -6.32 21.87
CA GLY A 339 15.89 -7.57 22.56
C GLY A 339 14.60 -8.27 22.12
N ALA A 340 14.12 -7.96 20.94
CA ALA A 340 12.94 -8.57 20.35
C ALA A 340 13.36 -9.77 19.49
N GLU A 341 13.24 -10.96 20.06
CA GLU A 341 13.14 -12.24 19.35
C GLU A 341 11.72 -12.46 18.81
#